data_2e5686e38c7cc93bad51f31a92f542cf
#
_entry.id   2e5686e38c7cc93bad51f31a92f542cf
#
_cell.length_a   1.000
_cell.length_b   1.000
_cell.length_c   1.000
_cell.angle_alpha   90.00
_cell.angle_beta   90.00
_cell.angle_gamma   90.00
#
_symmetry.space_group_name_H-M   'P 1'
#
loop_
_entity.id
_entity.type
_entity.pdbx_description
1 polymer ?
#
loop_
_entity_poly.entity_id
_entity_poly.type
_entity_poly.pdbx_seq_one_letter_code
_entity_poly.pdbx_strand_id
1 'polypeptide(L)'
;MVTSLKEQPLKRQPVYRNIHVTDLTTYRLPPAGWVSILHRISGAAMFLLLPFTIWMFDASLTSEVSYEQFASVFSAGAAGLPGWFWKLVAFALIWAYLLHFSAGLRHLWMDVSHAAVTKEFGHTSAVVTLALSILLTVVLGAKLFGLY
;
A
#
# COMPACT_ATOMS: atom_id res chain seq x y z
N MET A 1 7.91 -64.46 21.13
CA MET A 1 6.75 -63.91 20.41
C MET A 1 7.17 -62.53 19.91
N VAL A 2 7.67 -62.43 18.65
CA VAL A 2 8.18 -61.18 18.09
C VAL A 2 7.01 -60.48 17.41
N THR A 3 6.57 -59.36 17.98
CA THR A 3 5.48 -58.58 17.46
C THR A 3 5.97 -57.86 16.18
N SER A 4 5.46 -58.32 15.03
CA SER A 4 5.72 -57.68 13.74
C SER A 4 5.25 -56.23 13.78
N LEU A 5 6.18 -55.28 13.79
CA LEU A 5 5.87 -53.87 13.56
C LEU A 5 5.43 -53.71 12.10
N LYS A 6 4.11 -53.49 11.88
CA LYS A 6 3.62 -53.12 10.57
C LYS A 6 4.25 -51.80 10.18
N GLU A 7 5.19 -51.84 9.23
CA GLU A 7 5.71 -50.62 8.60
C GLU A 7 4.54 -49.86 7.95
N GLN A 8 4.24 -48.70 8.50
CA GLN A 8 3.29 -47.79 7.85
C GLN A 8 3.96 -47.26 6.56
N PRO A 9 3.27 -47.33 5.41
CA PRO A 9 3.82 -46.82 4.17
C PRO A 9 4.12 -45.33 4.34
N LEU A 10 5.37 -44.94 4.10
CA LEU A 10 5.80 -43.53 4.10
C LEU A 10 4.90 -42.73 3.16
N LYS A 11 4.07 -41.84 3.73
CA LYS A 11 3.30 -40.89 2.96
C LYS A 11 4.29 -40.06 2.14
N ARG A 12 4.28 -40.25 0.81
CA ARG A 12 5.07 -39.41 -0.09
C ARG A 12 4.68 -37.94 0.15
N GLN A 13 5.64 -37.12 0.57
CA GLN A 13 5.44 -35.71 0.70
C GLN A 13 5.03 -35.11 -0.68
N PRO A 14 4.03 -34.25 -0.76
CA PRO A 14 3.66 -33.62 -2.01
C PRO A 14 4.85 -32.82 -2.55
N VAL A 15 5.21 -33.06 -3.81
CA VAL A 15 6.25 -32.26 -4.48
C VAL A 15 5.67 -30.88 -4.81
N TYR A 16 6.08 -29.86 -4.05
CA TYR A 16 5.71 -28.49 -4.35
C TYR A 16 6.56 -27.98 -5.52
N ARG A 17 5.93 -27.64 -6.62
CA ARG A 17 6.57 -26.91 -7.73
C ARG A 17 6.38 -25.42 -7.52
N ASN A 18 7.38 -24.63 -7.93
CA ASN A 18 7.23 -23.17 -7.96
C ASN A 18 6.03 -22.79 -8.82
N ILE A 19 5.20 -21.85 -8.30
CA ILE A 19 4.03 -21.31 -9.00
C ILE A 19 4.54 -20.51 -10.21
N HIS A 20 3.99 -20.76 -11.39
CA HIS A 20 4.31 -19.96 -12.57
C HIS A 20 3.69 -18.58 -12.44
N VAL A 21 4.37 -17.54 -12.97
CA VAL A 21 3.90 -16.14 -12.85
C VAL A 21 2.48 -15.96 -13.40
N THR A 22 2.12 -16.70 -14.46
CA THR A 22 0.77 -16.67 -15.03
C THR A 22 -0.30 -17.24 -14.11
N ASP A 23 0.05 -18.14 -13.18
CA ASP A 23 -0.91 -18.71 -12.23
C ASP A 23 -1.35 -17.68 -11.17
N LEU A 24 -0.54 -16.63 -10.95
CA LEU A 24 -0.88 -15.53 -10.05
C LEU A 24 -2.08 -14.71 -10.53
N THR A 25 -2.36 -14.68 -11.85
CA THR A 25 -3.50 -13.96 -12.42
C THR A 25 -4.83 -14.68 -12.17
N THR A 26 -4.79 -15.98 -11.97
CA THR A 26 -5.98 -16.82 -11.70
C THR A 26 -6.22 -17.05 -10.21
N TYR A 27 -5.23 -16.76 -9.37
CA TYR A 27 -5.32 -16.95 -7.93
C TYR A 27 -6.12 -15.83 -7.26
N ARG A 28 -7.18 -16.19 -6.56
CA ARG A 28 -7.95 -15.23 -5.74
C ARG A 28 -7.17 -14.89 -4.46
N LEU A 29 -6.49 -13.74 -4.51
CA LEU A 29 -5.78 -13.22 -3.35
C LEU A 29 -6.78 -12.84 -2.23
N PRO A 30 -6.55 -13.30 -0.99
CA PRO A 30 -7.31 -12.81 0.16
C PRO A 30 -6.99 -11.34 0.43
N PRO A 31 -7.88 -10.59 1.15
CA PRO A 31 -7.65 -9.18 1.47
C PRO A 31 -6.29 -8.88 2.12
N ALA A 32 -5.81 -9.77 2.99
CA ALA A 32 -4.48 -9.64 3.60
C ALA A 32 -3.34 -9.71 2.58
N GLY A 33 -3.48 -10.53 1.52
CA GLY A 33 -2.54 -10.59 0.41
C GLY A 33 -2.53 -9.29 -0.40
N TRP A 34 -3.69 -8.71 -0.67
CA TRP A 34 -3.79 -7.41 -1.33
C TRP A 34 -3.12 -6.31 -0.51
N VAL A 35 -3.41 -6.21 0.79
CA VAL A 35 -2.75 -5.22 1.67
C VAL A 35 -1.24 -5.38 1.62
N SER A 36 -0.72 -6.61 1.68
CA SER A 36 0.73 -6.87 1.64
C SER A 36 1.38 -6.40 0.34
N ILE A 37 0.76 -6.66 -0.82
CA ILE A 37 1.28 -6.24 -2.12
C ILE A 37 1.21 -4.71 -2.25
N LEU A 38 0.06 -4.12 -1.94
CA LEU A 38 -0.16 -2.68 -2.05
C LEU A 38 0.72 -1.88 -1.06
N HIS A 39 0.99 -2.43 0.13
CA HIS A 39 1.93 -1.83 1.08
C HIS A 39 3.35 -1.73 0.49
N ARG A 40 3.82 -2.75 -0.22
CA ARG A 40 5.13 -2.73 -0.90
C ARG A 40 5.12 -1.75 -2.08
N ILE A 41 4.06 -1.75 -2.89
CA ILE A 41 3.93 -0.84 -4.04
C ILE A 41 3.90 0.61 -3.55
N SER A 42 3.11 0.92 -2.51
CA SER A 42 3.02 2.27 -1.95
C SER A 42 4.36 2.73 -1.35
N GLY A 43 5.08 1.86 -0.66
CA GLY A 43 6.43 2.16 -0.16
C GLY A 43 7.42 2.47 -1.29
N ALA A 44 7.43 1.66 -2.34
CA ALA A 44 8.27 1.90 -3.52
C ALA A 44 7.90 3.22 -4.22
N ALA A 45 6.61 3.50 -4.40
CA ALA A 45 6.13 4.75 -5.00
C ALA A 45 6.56 5.98 -4.19
N MET A 46 6.39 5.95 -2.86
CA MET A 46 6.83 7.05 -1.99
C MET A 46 8.36 7.24 -2.02
N PHE A 47 9.12 6.15 -2.05
CA PHE A 47 10.58 6.23 -2.14
C PHE A 47 11.04 6.86 -3.45
N LEU A 48 10.47 6.44 -4.59
CA LEU A 48 10.79 6.98 -5.90
C LEU A 48 10.39 8.46 -6.04
N LEU A 49 9.28 8.87 -5.42
CA LEU A 49 8.79 10.24 -5.43
C LEU A 49 9.32 11.09 -4.27
N LEU A 50 10.22 10.55 -3.44
CA LEU A 50 10.78 11.27 -2.29
C LEU A 50 11.47 12.59 -2.67
N PRO A 51 12.30 12.67 -3.73
CA PRO A 51 12.90 13.94 -4.14
C PRO A 51 11.86 15.01 -4.49
N PHE A 52 10.77 14.61 -5.17
CA PHE A 52 9.66 15.50 -5.47
C PHE A 52 8.93 15.96 -4.20
N THR A 53 8.70 15.05 -3.25
CA THR A 53 8.05 15.36 -1.97
C THR A 53 8.88 16.34 -1.14
N ILE A 54 10.22 16.16 -1.08
CA ILE A 54 11.14 17.06 -0.37
C ILE A 54 11.12 18.43 -1.03
N TRP A 55 11.20 18.50 -2.35
CA TRP A 55 11.12 19.77 -3.07
C TRP A 55 9.78 20.50 -2.82
N MET A 56 8.65 19.78 -2.86
CA MET A 56 7.33 20.36 -2.55
C MET A 56 7.28 20.93 -1.13
N PHE A 57 7.81 20.18 -0.16
CA PHE A 57 7.84 20.60 1.23
C PHE A 57 8.70 21.86 1.41
N ASP A 58 9.91 21.87 0.87
CA ASP A 58 10.82 23.03 0.90
C ASP A 58 10.18 24.26 0.25
N ALA A 59 9.67 24.11 -0.97
CA ALA A 59 9.02 25.19 -1.71
C ALA A 59 7.80 25.77 -0.97
N SER A 60 7.06 24.93 -0.27
CA SER A 60 5.86 25.35 0.45
C SER A 60 6.13 26.14 1.73
N LEU A 61 7.36 26.08 2.29
CA LEU A 61 7.71 26.68 3.59
C LEU A 61 8.76 27.79 3.52
N THR A 62 9.54 27.88 2.42
CA THR A 62 10.72 28.75 2.37
C THR A 62 10.35 30.24 2.29
N SER A 63 9.38 30.63 1.48
CA SER A 63 8.94 32.03 1.31
C SER A 63 7.56 32.11 0.65
N GLU A 64 6.93 33.29 0.68
CA GLU A 64 5.69 33.56 -0.08
C GLU A 64 5.88 33.30 -1.58
N VAL A 65 6.97 33.77 -2.15
CA VAL A 65 7.27 33.60 -3.58
C VAL A 65 7.39 32.13 -3.95
N SER A 66 8.10 31.34 -3.14
CA SER A 66 8.24 29.89 -3.38
C SER A 66 6.92 29.14 -3.16
N TYR A 67 6.10 29.58 -2.22
CA TYR A 67 4.75 29.04 -2.03
C TYR A 67 3.84 29.31 -3.23
N GLU A 68 3.88 30.52 -3.80
CA GLU A 68 3.14 30.82 -5.03
C GLU A 68 3.58 29.96 -6.21
N GLN A 69 4.89 29.74 -6.36
CA GLN A 69 5.44 28.82 -7.36
C GLN A 69 4.97 27.39 -7.12
N PHE A 70 5.03 26.89 -5.88
CA PHE A 70 4.50 25.60 -5.50
C PHE A 70 3.01 25.47 -5.85
N ALA A 71 2.19 26.46 -5.47
CA ALA A 71 0.75 26.46 -5.75
C ALA A 71 0.45 26.50 -7.26
N SER A 72 1.26 27.23 -8.03
CA SER A 72 1.11 27.34 -9.49
C SER A 72 1.32 26.03 -10.22
N VAL A 73 2.12 25.09 -9.67
CA VAL A 73 2.31 23.76 -10.25
C VAL A 73 0.98 23.01 -10.40
N PHE A 74 0.07 23.19 -9.46
CA PHE A 74 -1.24 22.51 -9.45
C PHE A 74 -2.31 23.24 -10.27
N SER A 75 -2.08 24.49 -10.66
CA SER A 75 -3.01 25.27 -11.49
C SER A 75 -2.51 25.44 -12.92
N ALA A 76 -1.34 26.06 -13.09
CA ALA A 76 -0.74 26.33 -14.40
C ALA A 76 0.05 25.10 -14.95
N GLY A 77 0.59 24.26 -14.06
CA GLY A 77 1.46 23.16 -14.41
C GLY A 77 2.94 23.48 -14.29
N ALA A 78 3.80 22.50 -14.55
CA ALA A 78 5.25 22.60 -14.53
C ALA A 78 5.89 21.59 -15.47
N ALA A 79 7.14 21.84 -15.89
CA ALA A 79 7.94 20.93 -16.74
C ALA A 79 7.21 20.49 -18.04
N GLY A 80 6.41 21.37 -18.63
CA GLY A 80 5.62 21.07 -19.84
C GLY A 80 4.39 20.20 -19.61
N LEU A 81 4.04 19.89 -18.35
CA LEU A 81 2.87 19.10 -17.98
C LEU A 81 1.81 20.00 -17.32
N PRO A 82 0.52 19.77 -17.61
CA PRO A 82 -0.56 20.59 -17.07
C PRO A 82 -0.78 20.35 -15.56
N GLY A 83 -1.41 21.30 -14.88
CA GLY A 83 -1.64 21.25 -13.43
C GLY A 83 -2.45 20.03 -12.97
N TRP A 84 -3.42 19.55 -13.76
CA TRP A 84 -4.18 18.36 -13.42
C TRP A 84 -3.29 17.10 -13.32
N PHE A 85 -2.21 17.01 -14.13
CA PHE A 85 -1.27 15.91 -14.03
C PHE A 85 -0.59 15.89 -12.65
N TRP A 86 -0.13 17.05 -12.18
CA TRP A 86 0.50 17.19 -10.87
C TRP A 86 -0.47 16.92 -9.71
N LYS A 87 -1.74 17.30 -9.89
CA LYS A 87 -2.80 16.90 -8.93
C LYS A 87 -2.97 15.38 -8.88
N LEU A 88 -2.88 14.66 -10.01
CA LEU A 88 -2.91 13.19 -10.02
C LEU A 88 -1.68 12.59 -9.32
N VAL A 89 -0.49 13.17 -9.52
CA VAL A 89 0.72 12.73 -8.80
C VAL A 89 0.55 12.93 -7.28
N ALA A 90 0.06 14.10 -6.86
CA ALA A 90 -0.22 14.36 -5.46
C ALA A 90 -1.31 13.43 -4.89
N PHE A 91 -2.35 13.16 -5.65
CA PHE A 91 -3.41 12.21 -5.28
C PHE A 91 -2.87 10.78 -5.09
N ALA A 92 -2.00 10.34 -6.00
CA ALA A 92 -1.32 9.04 -5.89
C ALA A 92 -0.41 8.97 -4.65
N LEU A 93 0.30 10.07 -4.33
CA LEU A 93 1.11 10.16 -3.10
C LEU A 93 0.25 10.13 -1.83
N ILE A 94 -0.88 10.83 -1.81
CA ILE A 94 -1.83 10.79 -0.69
C ILE A 94 -2.32 9.37 -0.47
N TRP A 95 -2.74 8.68 -1.54
CA TRP A 95 -3.15 7.28 -1.45
C TRP A 95 -2.02 6.39 -0.96
N ALA A 96 -0.83 6.52 -1.55
CA ALA A 96 0.34 5.70 -1.17
C ALA A 96 0.68 5.89 0.31
N TYR A 97 0.70 7.13 0.80
CA TYR A 97 0.98 7.44 2.20
C TYR A 97 -0.08 6.84 3.14
N LEU A 98 -1.36 7.09 2.88
CA LEU A 98 -2.45 6.62 3.73
C LEU A 98 -2.52 5.09 3.81
N LEU A 99 -2.36 4.42 2.67
CA LEU A 99 -2.32 2.96 2.63
C LEU A 99 -1.09 2.41 3.34
N HIS A 100 0.09 2.96 3.05
CA HIS A 100 1.35 2.50 3.64
C HIS A 100 1.35 2.68 5.16
N PHE A 101 0.92 3.84 5.63
CA PHE A 101 0.81 4.14 7.06
C PHE A 101 -0.18 3.20 7.77
N SER A 102 -1.39 3.07 7.23
CA SER A 102 -2.43 2.21 7.82
C SER A 102 -2.02 0.72 7.83
N ALA A 103 -1.41 0.25 6.74
CA ALA A 103 -0.91 -1.12 6.66
C ALA A 103 0.31 -1.33 7.58
N GLY A 104 1.18 -0.33 7.71
CA GLY A 104 2.31 -0.34 8.63
C GLY A 104 1.86 -0.46 10.08
N LEU A 105 0.88 0.35 10.51
CA LEU A 105 0.29 0.25 11.86
C LEU A 105 -0.32 -1.13 12.11
N ARG A 106 -1.00 -1.69 11.09
CA ARG A 106 -1.52 -3.06 11.18
C ARG A 106 -0.40 -4.08 11.41
N HIS A 107 0.71 -3.97 10.69
CA HIS A 107 1.86 -4.88 10.88
C HIS A 107 2.43 -4.74 12.29
N LEU A 108 2.69 -3.52 12.76
CA LEU A 108 3.17 -3.29 14.12
C LEU A 108 2.23 -3.88 15.18
N TRP A 109 0.92 -3.75 14.99
CA TRP A 109 -0.05 -4.34 15.90
C TRP A 109 0.05 -5.87 15.95
N MET A 110 0.20 -6.51 14.79
CA MET A 110 0.36 -7.96 14.70
C MET A 110 1.69 -8.45 15.29
N ASP A 111 2.72 -7.62 15.28
CA ASP A 111 4.03 -7.94 15.84
C ASP A 111 4.01 -7.93 17.39
N VAL A 112 3.25 -7.01 18.00
CA VAL A 112 3.17 -6.88 19.45
C VAL A 112 2.05 -7.71 20.09
N SER A 113 1.07 -8.16 19.33
CA SER A 113 -0.10 -8.89 19.83
C SER A 113 -0.23 -10.27 19.18
N HIS A 114 0.15 -11.31 19.90
CA HIS A 114 -0.01 -12.70 19.44
C HIS A 114 -1.50 -13.07 19.18
N ALA A 115 -2.43 -12.46 19.91
CA ALA A 115 -3.87 -12.64 19.70
C ALA A 115 -4.34 -12.07 18.34
N ALA A 116 -3.59 -11.13 17.75
CA ALA A 116 -3.89 -10.54 16.45
C ALA A 116 -3.37 -11.39 15.27
N VAL A 117 -2.61 -12.47 15.53
CA VAL A 117 -2.08 -13.35 14.47
C VAL A 117 -3.04 -14.52 14.22
N THR A 118 -4.29 -14.20 13.92
CA THR A 118 -5.32 -15.18 13.54
C THR A 118 -5.78 -14.92 12.10
N LYS A 119 -6.30 -15.93 11.43
CA LYS A 119 -6.84 -15.81 10.07
C LYS A 119 -8.01 -14.81 10.02
N GLU A 120 -8.85 -14.80 11.02
CA GLU A 120 -10.02 -13.91 11.12
C GLU A 120 -9.60 -12.46 11.33
N PHE A 121 -8.71 -12.20 12.28
CA PHE A 121 -8.14 -10.87 12.48
C PHE A 121 -7.39 -10.39 11.23
N GLY A 122 -6.59 -11.27 10.61
CA GLY A 122 -5.85 -10.97 9.39
C GLY A 122 -6.76 -10.54 8.24
N HIS A 123 -7.93 -11.19 8.08
CA HIS A 123 -8.93 -10.81 7.09
C HIS A 123 -9.61 -9.47 7.44
N THR A 124 -10.18 -9.37 8.63
CA THR A 124 -10.95 -8.19 9.04
C THR A 124 -10.11 -6.93 9.09
N SER A 125 -8.92 -7.00 9.70
CA SER A 125 -8.01 -5.86 9.76
C SER A 125 -7.53 -5.41 8.37
N ALA A 126 -7.36 -6.33 7.42
CA ALA A 126 -7.01 -5.99 6.05
C ALA A 126 -8.14 -5.24 5.34
N VAL A 127 -9.39 -5.69 5.49
CA VAL A 127 -10.57 -5.02 4.94
C VAL A 127 -10.71 -3.61 5.52
N VAL A 128 -10.55 -3.45 6.83
CA VAL A 128 -10.60 -2.14 7.51
C VAL A 128 -9.48 -1.22 6.99
N THR A 129 -8.26 -1.73 6.86
CA THR A 129 -7.11 -0.97 6.32
C THR A 129 -7.40 -0.45 4.90
N LEU A 130 -7.90 -1.30 4.02
CA LEU A 130 -8.26 -0.91 2.65
C LEU A 130 -9.40 0.11 2.63
N ALA A 131 -10.47 -0.14 3.37
CA ALA A 131 -11.63 0.75 3.42
C ALA A 131 -11.25 2.13 3.96
N LEU A 132 -10.49 2.19 5.06
CA LEU A 132 -10.04 3.43 5.67
C LEU A 132 -9.12 4.21 4.74
N SER A 133 -8.12 3.56 4.12
CA SER A 133 -7.20 4.23 3.20
C SER A 133 -7.92 4.78 1.98
N ILE A 134 -8.87 4.05 1.39
CA ILE A 134 -9.67 4.52 0.27
C ILE A 134 -10.55 5.71 0.69
N LEU A 135 -11.28 5.59 1.80
CA LEU A 135 -12.16 6.65 2.29
C LEU A 135 -11.38 7.97 2.50
N LEU A 136 -10.27 7.90 3.24
CA LEU A 136 -9.43 9.07 3.49
C LEU A 136 -8.83 9.64 2.21
N THR A 137 -8.42 8.79 1.28
CA THR A 137 -7.91 9.21 -0.03
C THR A 137 -8.98 9.97 -0.82
N VAL A 138 -10.21 9.47 -0.84
CA VAL A 138 -11.33 10.14 -1.53
C VAL A 138 -11.64 11.50 -0.88
N VAL A 139 -11.68 11.56 0.45
CA VAL A 139 -11.94 12.81 1.17
C VAL A 139 -10.84 13.84 0.87
N LEU A 140 -9.56 13.49 1.05
CA LEU A 140 -8.46 14.42 0.79
C LEU A 140 -8.31 14.75 -0.70
N GLY A 141 -8.58 13.78 -1.57
CA GLY A 141 -8.62 14.00 -3.01
C GLY A 141 -9.72 14.98 -3.43
N ALA A 142 -10.91 14.87 -2.86
CA ALA A 142 -11.99 15.81 -3.12
C ALA A 142 -11.57 17.25 -2.80
N LYS A 143 -10.85 17.46 -1.69
CA LYS A 143 -10.27 18.76 -1.35
C LYS A 143 -9.20 19.21 -2.35
N LEU A 144 -8.27 18.30 -2.73
CA LEU A 144 -7.22 18.60 -3.70
C LEU A 144 -7.79 19.06 -5.05
N PHE A 145 -8.92 18.50 -5.47
CA PHE A 145 -9.59 18.87 -6.72
C PHE A 145 -10.57 20.02 -6.56
N GLY A 146 -10.73 20.58 -5.35
CA GLY A 146 -11.56 21.77 -5.11
C GLY A 146 -13.06 21.49 -5.09
N LEU A 147 -13.47 20.29 -4.64
CA LEU A 147 -14.87 19.93 -4.51
C LEU A 147 -15.51 20.49 -3.22
N TYR A 148 -14.70 20.89 -2.24
CA TYR A 148 -15.09 21.60 -1.01
C TYR A 148 -13.93 22.38 -0.43
#